data_b270235025b21f0875d1b85f697f2ede
#
_entry.id   b270235025b21f0875d1b85f697f2ede
#
_cell.length_a   1.000
_cell.length_b   1.000
_cell.length_c   1.000
_cell.angle_alpha   90.00
_cell.angle_beta   90.00
_cell.angle_gamma   90.00
#
_symmetry.space_group_name_H-M   'P 1'
#
loop_
_entity.id
_entity.type
_entity.pdbx_description
1 polymer ?
#
loop_
_entity_poly.entity_id
_entity_poly.type
_entity_poly.pdbx_seq_one_letter_code
_entity_poly.pdbx_strand_id
1 'polypeptide(L)'
;KVEDYGKWKFCDEESIREIVGDNNSDMKISVMADVGRCDYKKDIIDKKDSVIDMVRVATYVHQMPAAIEMIEDAKAKGYEVTCNIMAISNAKESDIDQALEMVGQSSADGIYIVDSYGALYPEQIRAIADKYTELGEKYGKYIGMHAHNNQQLAFANTIEALSHGVSLLDATMMSMG
;
A
#
# COMPACT_ATOMS: atom_id res chain seq x y z
N LYS A 1 -11.02 -11.55 -17.98
CA LYS A 1 -12.37 -11.98 -17.59
C LYS A 1 -12.33 -12.44 -16.13
N VAL A 2 -13.43 -12.27 -15.37
CA VAL A 2 -13.52 -12.67 -13.95
C VAL A 2 -13.24 -14.16 -13.77
N GLU A 3 -13.68 -14.98 -14.71
CA GLU A 3 -13.50 -16.43 -14.71
C GLU A 3 -12.01 -16.86 -14.74
N ASP A 4 -11.14 -15.99 -15.26
CA ASP A 4 -9.71 -16.30 -15.39
C ASP A 4 -8.92 -16.02 -14.09
N TYR A 5 -9.45 -15.16 -13.17
CA TYR A 5 -8.71 -14.66 -12.01
C TYR A 5 -9.46 -14.80 -10.67
N GLY A 6 -10.73 -15.19 -10.70
CA GLY A 6 -11.60 -15.25 -9.53
C GLY A 6 -12.16 -13.87 -9.12
N LYS A 7 -13.17 -13.90 -8.23
CA LYS A 7 -13.93 -12.73 -7.78
C LYS A 7 -13.05 -11.62 -7.16
N TRP A 8 -12.06 -12.00 -6.39
CA TRP A 8 -11.21 -11.07 -5.64
C TRP A 8 -10.32 -10.16 -6.49
N LYS A 9 -10.08 -10.52 -7.75
CA LYS A 9 -9.25 -9.72 -8.64
C LYS A 9 -9.75 -8.29 -8.82
N PHE A 10 -11.07 -8.13 -8.83
CA PHE A 10 -11.71 -6.86 -9.14
C PHE A 10 -12.30 -6.16 -7.91
N CYS A 11 -12.35 -6.84 -6.76
CA CYS A 11 -12.76 -6.28 -5.46
C CYS A 11 -14.05 -5.44 -5.55
N ASP A 12 -15.05 -5.89 -6.33
CA ASP A 12 -16.33 -5.20 -6.37
C ASP A 12 -17.06 -5.31 -5.02
N GLU A 13 -17.81 -4.28 -4.68
CA GLU A 13 -18.46 -4.13 -3.38
C GLU A 13 -19.39 -5.32 -3.03
N GLU A 14 -20.12 -5.85 -3.99
CA GLU A 14 -21.04 -6.98 -3.78
C GLU A 14 -20.27 -8.25 -3.39
N SER A 15 -19.19 -8.56 -4.14
CA SER A 15 -18.33 -9.72 -3.85
C SER A 15 -17.64 -9.60 -2.50
N ILE A 16 -17.21 -8.40 -2.09
CA ILE A 16 -16.61 -8.17 -0.79
C ILE A 16 -17.65 -8.35 0.30
N ARG A 17 -18.85 -7.79 0.16
CA ARG A 17 -19.95 -7.96 1.13
C ARG A 17 -20.34 -9.41 1.31
N GLU A 18 -20.43 -10.19 0.22
CA GLU A 18 -20.76 -11.62 0.28
C GLU A 18 -19.80 -12.39 1.20
N ILE A 19 -18.53 -12.01 1.25
CA ILE A 19 -17.49 -12.73 1.97
C ILE A 19 -17.25 -12.17 3.37
N VAL A 20 -17.24 -10.86 3.51
CA VAL A 20 -17.03 -10.20 4.81
C VAL A 20 -18.27 -10.35 5.70
N GLY A 21 -19.47 -10.36 5.10
CA GLY A 21 -20.72 -10.38 5.84
C GLY A 21 -20.82 -9.21 6.81
N ASP A 22 -21.37 -9.47 7.98
CA ASP A 22 -21.41 -8.52 9.09
C ASP A 22 -20.07 -8.57 9.84
N ASN A 23 -19.16 -7.64 9.54
CA ASN A 23 -17.91 -7.51 10.28
C ASN A 23 -18.18 -6.90 11.68
N ASN A 24 -18.35 -7.76 12.67
CA ASN A 24 -18.56 -7.37 14.07
C ASN A 24 -17.25 -7.29 14.88
N SER A 25 -16.11 -7.20 14.22
CA SER A 25 -14.78 -7.07 14.83
C SER A 25 -14.18 -5.68 14.58
N ASP A 26 -13.09 -5.37 15.28
CA ASP A 26 -12.28 -4.16 15.03
C ASP A 26 -11.40 -4.26 13.78
N MET A 27 -11.54 -5.33 13.00
CA MET A 27 -10.75 -5.57 11.80
C MET A 27 -11.19 -4.63 10.67
N LYS A 28 -10.24 -3.90 10.11
CA LYS A 28 -10.48 -3.05 8.94
C LYS A 28 -10.34 -3.84 7.65
N ILE A 29 -11.26 -3.62 6.73
CA ILE A 29 -11.23 -4.20 5.39
C ILE A 29 -10.50 -3.26 4.45
N SER A 30 -9.46 -3.75 3.79
CA SER A 30 -8.68 -2.94 2.85
C SER A 30 -8.61 -3.57 1.46
N VAL A 31 -8.55 -2.71 0.44
CA VAL A 31 -8.38 -3.12 -0.96
C VAL A 31 -7.23 -2.37 -1.61
N MET A 32 -6.59 -3.01 -2.58
CA MET A 32 -5.59 -2.36 -3.43
C MET A 32 -6.27 -1.69 -4.63
N ALA A 33 -5.80 -0.50 -4.97
CA ALA A 33 -6.23 0.24 -6.14
C ALA A 33 -5.00 0.72 -6.93
N ASP A 34 -4.74 0.09 -8.08
CA ASP A 34 -3.56 0.37 -8.90
C ASP A 34 -3.75 1.62 -9.75
N VAL A 35 -2.80 2.55 -9.69
CA VAL A 35 -2.77 3.71 -10.58
C VAL A 35 -2.72 3.27 -12.05
N GLY A 36 -3.66 3.78 -12.84
CA GLY A 36 -3.77 3.48 -14.27
C GLY A 36 -4.46 2.14 -14.60
N ARG A 37 -4.94 1.40 -13.59
CA ARG A 37 -5.66 0.14 -13.80
C ARG A 37 -7.12 0.17 -13.32
N CYS A 38 -7.48 1.11 -12.47
CA CYS A 38 -8.87 1.33 -12.06
C CYS A 38 -9.31 2.76 -12.40
N ASP A 39 -10.58 2.93 -12.69
CA ASP A 39 -11.24 4.24 -12.76
C ASP A 39 -11.68 4.63 -11.35
N TYR A 40 -10.75 5.14 -10.56
CA TYR A 40 -10.95 5.40 -9.13
C TYR A 40 -12.11 6.36 -8.84
N LYS A 41 -12.44 7.26 -9.77
CA LYS A 41 -13.58 8.17 -9.60
C LYS A 41 -14.91 7.45 -9.61
N LYS A 42 -14.97 6.34 -10.36
CA LYS A 42 -16.16 5.52 -10.54
C LYS A 42 -16.15 4.27 -9.68
N ASP A 43 -14.99 3.59 -9.60
CA ASP A 43 -14.87 2.27 -8.97
C ASP A 43 -14.77 2.37 -7.43
N ILE A 44 -14.22 3.48 -6.90
CA ILE A 44 -14.19 3.77 -5.46
C ILE A 44 -15.43 4.60 -5.12
N ILE A 45 -16.43 3.97 -4.51
CA ILE A 45 -17.66 4.63 -4.04
C ILE A 45 -17.43 5.37 -2.71
N ASP A 46 -18.40 6.17 -2.25
CA ASP A 46 -18.29 6.82 -0.94
C ASP A 46 -18.20 5.78 0.20
N LYS A 47 -17.37 6.04 1.20
CA LYS A 47 -17.14 5.15 2.37
C LYS A 47 -18.44 4.78 3.08
N LYS A 48 -19.40 5.71 3.20
CA LYS A 48 -20.69 5.47 3.85
C LYS A 48 -21.53 4.37 3.18
N ASP A 49 -21.25 4.07 1.91
CA ASP A 49 -21.96 3.08 1.10
C ASP A 49 -21.14 1.79 0.91
N SER A 50 -19.94 1.71 1.53
CA SER A 50 -18.98 0.62 1.36
C SER A 50 -18.68 -0.11 2.68
N VAL A 51 -18.37 -1.41 2.59
CA VAL A 51 -17.81 -2.19 3.70
C VAL A 51 -16.29 -2.06 3.83
N ILE A 52 -15.65 -1.44 2.83
CA ILE A 52 -14.20 -1.19 2.82
C ILE A 52 -13.89 -0.03 3.76
N ASP A 53 -12.81 -0.15 4.54
CA ASP A 53 -12.35 0.88 5.48
C ASP A 53 -11.14 1.64 4.95
N MET A 54 -10.30 0.97 4.17
CA MET A 54 -9.03 1.51 3.68
C MET A 54 -8.82 1.23 2.20
N VAL A 55 -8.35 2.25 1.47
CA VAL A 55 -7.88 2.12 0.09
C VAL A 55 -6.35 2.20 0.08
N ARG A 56 -5.70 1.18 -0.47
CA ARG A 56 -4.24 1.12 -0.62
C ARG A 56 -3.88 1.45 -2.06
N VAL A 57 -3.43 2.67 -2.31
CA VAL A 57 -3.07 3.14 -3.66
C VAL A 57 -1.71 2.59 -4.04
N ALA A 58 -1.69 1.69 -5.03
CA ALA A 58 -0.46 1.09 -5.55
C ALA A 58 0.07 1.88 -6.74
N THR A 59 1.33 2.29 -6.68
CA THR A 59 1.94 3.18 -7.68
C THR A 59 3.43 2.90 -7.86
N TYR A 60 3.97 3.29 -8.99
CA TYR A 60 5.42 3.42 -9.19
C TYR A 60 5.87 4.87 -8.97
N VAL A 61 7.15 5.09 -8.69
CA VAL A 61 7.70 6.44 -8.43
C VAL A 61 7.36 7.45 -9.53
N HIS A 62 7.38 7.04 -10.80
CA HIS A 62 7.09 7.92 -11.94
C HIS A 62 5.59 8.24 -12.12
N GLN A 63 4.70 7.54 -11.42
CA GLN A 63 3.25 7.75 -11.46
C GLN A 63 2.75 8.57 -10.26
N MET A 64 3.64 9.05 -9.39
CA MET A 64 3.27 9.71 -8.15
C MET A 64 2.25 10.86 -8.32
N PRO A 65 2.33 11.74 -9.33
CA PRO A 65 1.31 12.78 -9.51
C PRO A 65 -0.12 12.22 -9.63
N ALA A 66 -0.31 11.16 -10.41
CA ALA A 66 -1.61 10.50 -10.56
C ALA A 66 -2.03 9.73 -9.28
N ALA A 67 -1.05 9.19 -8.55
CA ALA A 67 -1.31 8.57 -7.25
C ALA A 67 -1.84 9.58 -6.22
N ILE A 68 -1.28 10.78 -6.20
CA ILE A 68 -1.75 11.86 -5.31
C ILE A 68 -3.22 12.22 -5.63
N GLU A 69 -3.58 12.39 -6.90
CA GLU A 69 -4.97 12.66 -7.28
C GLU A 69 -5.92 11.57 -6.78
N MET A 70 -5.51 10.31 -6.89
CA MET A 70 -6.29 9.17 -6.42
C MET A 70 -6.38 9.11 -4.89
N ILE A 71 -5.31 9.43 -4.18
CA ILE A 71 -5.26 9.54 -2.72
C ILE A 71 -6.25 10.60 -2.25
N GLU A 72 -6.18 11.81 -2.82
CA GLU A 72 -7.05 12.92 -2.44
C GLU A 72 -8.53 12.61 -2.70
N ASP A 73 -8.86 11.96 -3.82
CA ASP A 73 -10.21 11.52 -4.14
C ASP A 73 -10.73 10.48 -3.11
N ALA A 74 -9.94 9.47 -2.79
CA ALA A 74 -10.32 8.46 -1.83
C ALA A 74 -10.46 9.06 -0.40
N LYS A 75 -9.59 9.98 -0.01
CA LYS A 75 -9.72 10.73 1.25
C LYS A 75 -10.99 11.58 1.29
N ALA A 76 -11.32 12.26 0.20
CA ALA A 76 -12.55 13.05 0.10
C ALA A 76 -13.81 12.17 0.23
N LYS A 77 -13.75 10.90 -0.20
CA LYS A 77 -14.81 9.89 -0.03
C LYS A 77 -14.88 9.28 1.38
N GLY A 78 -13.93 9.63 2.27
CA GLY A 78 -13.94 9.26 3.69
C GLY A 78 -13.14 8.03 4.07
N TYR A 79 -12.30 7.50 3.18
CA TYR A 79 -11.44 6.35 3.46
C TYR A 79 -10.19 6.70 4.25
N GLU A 80 -9.67 5.73 4.99
CA GLU A 80 -8.25 5.67 5.32
C GLU A 80 -7.48 5.31 4.05
N VAL A 81 -6.36 5.99 3.77
CA VAL A 81 -5.65 5.81 2.50
C VAL A 81 -4.16 5.63 2.73
N THR A 82 -3.58 4.60 2.11
CA THR A 82 -2.13 4.42 2.08
C THR A 82 -1.58 4.48 0.67
N CYS A 83 -0.32 4.87 0.54
CA CYS A 83 0.44 4.84 -0.69
C CYS A 83 1.44 3.69 -0.67
N ASN A 84 1.31 2.75 -1.58
CA ASN A 84 2.18 1.59 -1.74
C ASN A 84 3.13 1.84 -2.93
N ILE A 85 4.38 2.25 -2.66
CA ILE A 85 5.36 2.56 -3.71
C ILE A 85 6.03 1.27 -4.16
N MET A 86 5.58 0.76 -5.31
CA MET A 86 6.02 -0.52 -5.88
C MET A 86 7.40 -0.45 -6.53
N ALA A 87 8.05 -1.62 -6.62
CA ALA A 87 9.32 -1.84 -7.32
C ALA A 87 10.44 -0.89 -6.86
N ILE A 88 10.49 -0.59 -5.58
CA ILE A 88 11.44 0.35 -4.98
C ILE A 88 12.90 -0.03 -5.28
N SER A 89 13.21 -1.33 -5.39
CA SER A 89 14.55 -1.83 -5.71
C SER A 89 15.07 -1.44 -7.10
N ASN A 90 14.18 -1.06 -8.02
CA ASN A 90 14.53 -0.64 -9.38
C ASN A 90 14.46 0.87 -9.60
N ALA A 91 14.05 1.63 -8.60
CA ALA A 91 13.94 3.07 -8.70
C ALA A 91 15.28 3.75 -8.37
N LYS A 92 15.53 4.90 -8.99
CA LYS A 92 16.67 5.74 -8.63
C LYS A 92 16.40 6.42 -7.29
N GLU A 93 17.43 6.59 -6.49
CA GLU A 93 17.30 7.23 -5.17
C GLU A 93 16.67 8.61 -5.25
N SER A 94 17.10 9.44 -6.20
CA SER A 94 16.51 10.78 -6.44
C SER A 94 15.01 10.76 -6.74
N ASP A 95 14.56 9.74 -7.45
CA ASP A 95 13.16 9.61 -7.84
C ASP A 95 12.34 9.13 -6.63
N ILE A 96 12.93 8.29 -5.78
CA ILE A 96 12.35 7.88 -4.50
C ILE A 96 12.20 9.10 -3.58
N ASP A 97 13.25 9.92 -3.43
CA ASP A 97 13.21 11.11 -2.58
C ASP A 97 12.11 12.08 -3.02
N GLN A 98 12.00 12.31 -4.32
CA GLN A 98 10.95 13.17 -4.88
C GLN A 98 9.55 12.59 -4.64
N ALA A 99 9.37 11.28 -4.87
CA ALA A 99 8.09 10.60 -4.65
C ALA A 99 7.67 10.64 -3.18
N LEU A 100 8.62 10.41 -2.27
CA LEU A 100 8.40 10.47 -0.82
C LEU A 100 7.99 11.86 -0.36
N GLU A 101 8.67 12.91 -0.83
CA GLU A 101 8.29 14.29 -0.49
C GLU A 101 6.88 14.62 -0.99
N MET A 102 6.50 14.19 -2.20
CA MET A 102 5.16 14.39 -2.73
C MET A 102 4.09 13.68 -1.90
N VAL A 103 4.29 12.40 -1.60
CA VAL A 103 3.30 11.64 -0.81
C VAL A 103 3.27 12.09 0.65
N GLY A 104 4.40 12.53 1.20
CA GLY A 104 4.47 13.13 2.53
C GLY A 104 3.53 14.33 2.67
N GLN A 105 3.51 15.20 1.67
CA GLN A 105 2.65 16.39 1.63
C GLN A 105 1.18 16.09 1.31
N SER A 106 0.84 14.89 0.85
CA SER A 106 -0.53 14.49 0.52
C SER A 106 -1.37 14.17 1.77
N SER A 107 -2.65 13.93 1.57
CA SER A 107 -3.58 13.51 2.63
C SER A 107 -3.50 12.01 2.96
N ALA A 108 -2.57 11.22 2.39
CA ALA A 108 -2.37 9.83 2.75
C ALA A 108 -2.13 9.67 4.27
N ASP A 109 -2.65 8.61 4.87
CA ASP A 109 -2.43 8.30 6.28
C ASP A 109 -1.11 7.55 6.50
N GLY A 110 -0.70 6.74 5.52
CA GLY A 110 0.53 5.96 5.60
C GLY A 110 1.19 5.69 4.26
N ILE A 111 2.45 5.23 4.31
CA ILE A 111 3.27 4.95 3.14
C ILE A 111 3.91 3.57 3.31
N TYR A 112 3.85 2.72 2.28
CA TYR A 112 4.42 1.38 2.30
C TYR A 112 5.67 1.28 1.44
N ILE A 113 6.72 0.69 2.01
CA ILE A 113 7.89 0.18 1.31
C ILE A 113 7.46 -1.12 0.63
N VAL A 114 7.57 -1.21 -0.71
CA VAL A 114 7.18 -2.43 -1.43
C VAL A 114 8.36 -3.01 -2.19
N ASP A 115 8.92 -4.11 -1.68
CA ASP A 115 9.91 -4.92 -2.38
C ASP A 115 9.20 -5.90 -3.33
N SER A 116 8.73 -5.38 -4.46
CA SER A 116 7.93 -6.14 -5.45
C SER A 116 8.67 -7.34 -6.05
N TYR A 117 9.98 -7.31 -6.06
CA TYR A 117 10.80 -8.36 -6.66
C TYR A 117 11.40 -9.31 -5.60
N GLY A 118 11.20 -9.02 -4.32
CA GLY A 118 11.84 -9.78 -3.24
C GLY A 118 13.35 -9.82 -3.41
N ALA A 119 13.94 -8.70 -3.85
CA ALA A 119 15.33 -8.60 -4.28
C ALA A 119 16.22 -7.80 -3.32
N LEU A 120 15.63 -7.18 -2.30
CA LEU A 120 16.37 -6.37 -1.33
C LEU A 120 16.99 -7.25 -0.23
N TYR A 121 18.18 -6.85 0.20
CA TYR A 121 18.88 -7.42 1.34
C TYR A 121 18.58 -6.59 2.61
N PRO A 122 18.76 -7.16 3.82
CA PRO A 122 18.44 -6.46 5.08
C PRO A 122 19.13 -5.10 5.22
N GLU A 123 20.38 -4.96 4.82
CA GLU A 123 21.10 -3.67 4.87
C GLU A 123 20.51 -2.60 3.96
N GLN A 124 19.91 -3.00 2.83
CA GLN A 124 19.20 -2.09 1.94
C GLN A 124 17.84 -1.71 2.55
N ILE A 125 17.15 -2.67 3.16
CA ILE A 125 15.90 -2.41 3.89
C ILE A 125 16.12 -1.43 5.02
N ARG A 126 17.22 -1.56 5.79
CA ARG A 126 17.59 -0.61 6.85
C ARG A 126 17.63 0.82 6.32
N ALA A 127 18.44 1.05 5.28
CA ALA A 127 18.60 2.38 4.71
C ALA A 127 17.28 2.97 4.17
N ILE A 128 16.44 2.13 3.55
CA ILE A 128 15.13 2.55 3.04
C ILE A 128 14.17 2.82 4.19
N ALA A 129 14.14 1.96 5.21
CA ALA A 129 13.26 2.11 6.37
C ALA A 129 13.58 3.41 7.13
N ASP A 130 14.86 3.70 7.37
CA ASP A 130 15.29 4.95 8.01
C ASP A 130 14.78 6.18 7.24
N LYS A 131 14.94 6.18 5.91
CA LYS A 131 14.45 7.26 5.03
C LYS A 131 12.93 7.44 5.11
N TYR A 132 12.18 6.35 5.06
CA TYR A 132 10.70 6.39 5.12
C TYR A 132 10.20 6.81 6.51
N THR A 133 10.82 6.32 7.58
CA THR A 133 10.41 6.65 8.95
C THR A 133 10.73 8.11 9.30
N GLU A 134 11.86 8.65 8.88
CA GLU A 134 12.19 10.07 9.01
C GLU A 134 11.12 10.94 8.31
N LEU A 135 10.73 10.57 7.10
CA LEU A 135 9.65 11.26 6.39
C LEU A 135 8.30 11.08 7.09
N GLY A 136 8.01 9.88 7.57
CA GLY A 136 6.81 9.58 8.33
C GLY A 136 6.68 10.47 9.57
N GLU A 137 7.75 10.64 10.33
CA GLU A 137 7.81 11.55 11.48
C GLU A 137 7.59 13.01 11.06
N LYS A 138 8.24 13.45 9.98
CA LYS A 138 8.11 14.82 9.45
C LYS A 138 6.65 15.18 9.08
N TYR A 139 5.92 14.24 8.49
CA TYR A 139 4.57 14.49 7.95
C TYR A 139 3.44 13.81 8.72
N GLY A 140 3.74 13.13 9.84
CA GLY A 140 2.74 12.42 10.64
C GLY A 140 2.13 11.23 9.91
N LYS A 141 2.92 10.49 9.12
CA LYS A 141 2.51 9.29 8.40
C LYS A 141 3.01 8.04 9.11
N TYR A 142 2.19 7.00 9.15
CA TYR A 142 2.71 5.69 9.54
C TYR A 142 3.40 4.99 8.36
N ILE A 143 4.37 4.14 8.66
CA ILE A 143 5.14 3.43 7.64
C ILE A 143 4.86 1.94 7.71
N GLY A 144 4.66 1.35 6.54
CA GLY A 144 4.42 -0.08 6.36
C GLY A 144 5.47 -0.76 5.49
N MET A 145 5.55 -2.08 5.60
CA MET A 145 6.41 -2.93 4.78
C MET A 145 5.61 -4.04 4.10
N HIS A 146 5.82 -4.19 2.79
CA HIS A 146 5.33 -5.28 1.97
C HIS A 146 6.51 -5.95 1.26
N ALA A 147 6.89 -7.14 1.70
CA ALA A 147 8.06 -7.86 1.21
C ALA A 147 7.66 -9.14 0.47
N HIS A 148 8.12 -9.28 -0.77
CA HIS A 148 8.06 -10.56 -1.49
C HIS A 148 9.21 -11.48 -1.11
N ASN A 149 9.00 -12.81 -1.23
CA ASN A 149 9.91 -13.81 -0.70
C ASN A 149 10.77 -14.52 -1.75
N ASN A 150 11.07 -13.87 -2.87
CA ASN A 150 11.78 -14.49 -3.98
C ASN A 150 13.19 -14.99 -3.61
N GLN A 151 13.88 -14.28 -2.71
CA GLN A 151 15.19 -14.69 -2.17
C GLN A 151 15.09 -15.37 -0.80
N GLN A 152 13.88 -15.68 -0.32
CA GLN A 152 13.61 -16.24 1.00
C GLN A 152 14.02 -15.28 2.15
N LEU A 153 14.04 -13.98 1.88
CA LEU A 153 14.43 -12.93 2.83
C LEU A 153 13.25 -12.10 3.34
N ALA A 154 12.01 -12.33 2.90
CA ALA A 154 10.88 -11.50 3.28
C ALA A 154 10.71 -11.38 4.80
N PHE A 155 10.82 -12.50 5.52
CA PHE A 155 10.73 -12.48 6.98
C PHE A 155 11.86 -11.68 7.62
N ALA A 156 13.11 -11.90 7.22
CA ALA A 156 14.28 -11.18 7.73
C ALA A 156 14.17 -9.67 7.43
N ASN A 157 13.78 -9.32 6.20
CA ASN A 157 13.58 -7.95 5.78
C ASN A 157 12.45 -7.26 6.56
N THR A 158 11.37 -7.98 6.86
CA THR A 158 10.26 -7.47 7.67
C THR A 158 10.69 -7.19 9.11
N ILE A 159 11.50 -8.07 9.72
CA ILE A 159 12.06 -7.85 11.06
C ILE A 159 13.04 -6.68 11.07
N GLU A 160 13.88 -6.56 10.04
CA GLU A 160 14.81 -5.41 9.91
C GLU A 160 14.02 -4.10 9.80
N ALA A 161 12.99 -4.04 8.96
CA ALA A 161 12.13 -2.86 8.82
C ALA A 161 11.45 -2.49 10.17
N LEU A 162 10.93 -3.49 10.89
CA LEU A 162 10.33 -3.29 12.22
C LEU A 162 11.34 -2.68 13.21
N SER A 163 12.59 -3.15 13.22
CA SER A 163 13.63 -2.63 14.10
C SER A 163 14.03 -1.18 13.79
N HIS A 164 13.67 -0.69 12.60
CA HIS A 164 13.89 0.67 12.10
C HIS A 164 12.60 1.53 12.07
N GLY A 165 11.60 1.19 12.92
CA GLY A 165 10.43 2.04 13.16
C GLY A 165 9.26 1.82 12.21
N VAL A 166 9.33 0.87 11.28
CA VAL A 166 8.17 0.48 10.47
C VAL A 166 7.13 -0.19 11.38
N SER A 167 5.89 0.27 11.35
CA SER A 167 4.86 -0.11 12.32
C SER A 167 3.77 -1.05 11.75
N LEU A 168 3.64 -1.12 10.43
CA LEU A 168 2.66 -1.98 9.76
C LEU A 168 3.37 -2.98 8.86
N LEU A 169 3.00 -4.25 9.00
CA LEU A 169 3.65 -5.35 8.30
C LEU A 169 2.60 -6.17 7.54
N ASP A 170 2.83 -6.36 6.25
CA ASP A 170 1.98 -7.24 5.45
C ASP A 170 2.37 -8.70 5.64
N ALA A 171 1.37 -9.57 5.70
CA ALA A 171 1.55 -11.00 5.77
C ALA A 171 0.51 -11.72 4.91
N THR A 172 0.80 -12.94 4.51
CA THR A 172 -0.14 -13.78 3.77
C THR A 172 -0.50 -15.04 4.56
N MET A 173 -1.78 -15.41 4.50
CA MET A 173 -2.21 -16.73 4.97
C MET A 173 -1.88 -17.76 3.90
N MET A 174 -1.12 -18.81 4.25
CA MET A 174 -0.71 -19.90 3.34
C MET A 174 0.14 -19.47 2.12
N SER A 175 0.78 -18.34 2.24
CA SER A 175 1.93 -17.88 1.46
C SER A 175 1.96 -18.25 -0.02
N MET A 176 1.55 -17.35 -0.86
CA MET A 176 1.90 -17.29 -2.28
C MET A 176 2.83 -16.08 -2.58
N GLY A 177 3.44 -15.54 -1.58
CA GLY A 177 4.13 -14.31 -1.67
C GLY A 177 5.58 -14.34 -1.93
#